data_6c62fd1e4fc366b7823e8f4dfbc8fcf7
#
_entry.id   6c62fd1e4fc366b7823e8f4dfbc8fcf7
#
_cell.length_a   1.000
_cell.length_b   1.000
_cell.length_c   1.000
_cell.angle_alpha   90.00
_cell.angle_beta   90.00
_cell.angle_gamma   90.00
#
_symmetry.space_group_name_H-M   'P 1'
#
loop_
_entity.id
_entity.type
_entity.pdbx_description
1 polymer ?
#
loop_
_entity_poly.entity_id
_entity_poly.type
_entity_poly.pdbx_seq_one_letter_code
_entity_poly.pdbx_strand_id
1 'polypeptide(L)'
;ELFKYVLEDSATGIFNGRILVRQGAQKTSAVQTNRNLCTTKEAHIYTQPQLEIYADDVKCSHGATVGQLDGNALFYMRSRGIPESEARMLLMVAFTHDVIEKVRIEKLKERLHKMVERRFRGALDKCAGCRICQ
;
A
#
# COMPACT_ATOMS: atom_id res chain seq x y z
N GLU A 1 -3.76 10.14 -6.52
CA GLU A 1 -2.70 9.47 -5.76
C GLU A 1 -3.25 8.19 -5.12
N LEU A 2 -2.47 7.11 -5.12
CA LEU A 2 -2.79 5.86 -4.46
C LEU A 2 -1.61 5.41 -3.60
N PHE A 3 -1.84 5.35 -2.30
CA PHE A 3 -0.87 4.86 -1.31
C PHE A 3 -1.36 3.54 -0.74
N LYS A 4 -0.45 2.58 -0.59
CA LYS A 4 -0.74 1.30 0.07
C LYS A 4 0.35 0.96 1.07
N TYR A 5 -0.06 0.54 2.25
CA TYR A 5 0.81 0.00 3.28
C TYR A 5 0.48 -1.47 3.53
N VAL A 6 1.50 -2.27 3.68
CA VAL A 6 1.40 -3.63 4.23
C VAL A 6 2.22 -3.63 5.51
N LEU A 7 1.57 -3.93 6.63
CA LEU A 7 2.18 -3.93 7.96
C LEU A 7 2.14 -5.34 8.52
N GLU A 8 3.28 -5.79 9.00
CA GLU A 8 3.50 -7.12 9.56
C GLU A 8 3.98 -7.03 11.01
N ASP A 9 3.92 -8.13 11.71
CA ASP A 9 4.34 -8.26 13.11
C ASP A 9 3.69 -7.20 14.01
N SER A 10 4.46 -6.42 14.73
CA SER A 10 4.03 -5.31 15.59
C SER A 10 4.32 -3.94 14.97
N ALA A 11 4.39 -3.87 13.65
CA ALA A 11 4.72 -2.62 12.96
C ALA A 11 3.63 -1.57 13.15
N THR A 12 4.05 -0.33 13.41
CA THR A 12 3.17 0.84 13.43
C THR A 12 3.45 1.73 12.23
N GLY A 13 2.44 1.95 11.40
CA GLY A 13 2.49 2.87 10.27
C GLY A 13 1.81 4.19 10.60
N ILE A 14 2.29 5.27 10.01
CA ILE A 14 1.64 6.59 10.06
C ILE A 14 1.56 7.11 8.63
N PHE A 15 0.35 7.43 8.19
CA PHE A 15 0.10 8.11 6.92
C PHE A 15 -0.48 9.49 7.21
N ASN A 16 0.24 10.53 6.80
CA ASN A 16 -0.24 11.90 6.85
C ASN A 16 -0.14 12.47 5.43
N GLY A 17 -1.28 12.58 4.75
CA GLY A 17 -1.37 13.03 3.37
C GLY A 17 -2.18 14.33 3.27
N ARG A 18 -1.67 15.32 2.51
CA ARG A 18 -2.36 16.59 2.30
C ARG A 18 -2.49 16.91 0.81
N ILE A 19 -3.71 17.18 0.38
CA ILE A 19 -4.00 17.80 -0.92
C ILE A 19 -4.19 19.30 -0.69
N LEU A 20 -3.30 20.11 -1.23
CA LEU A 20 -3.40 21.55 -1.22
C LEU A 20 -3.84 22.05 -2.60
N VAL A 21 -5.03 22.69 -2.68
CA VAL A 21 -5.54 23.34 -3.89
C VAL A 21 -5.52 24.85 -3.66
N ARG A 22 -4.61 25.53 -4.36
CA ARG A 22 -4.43 26.99 -4.24
C ARG A 22 -5.58 27.73 -4.95
N GLN A 23 -5.83 28.99 -4.59
CA GLN A 23 -6.92 29.83 -5.09
C GLN A 23 -7.00 29.89 -6.61
N GLY A 24 -5.87 29.96 -7.32
CA GLY A 24 -5.84 29.99 -8.79
C GLY A 24 -5.99 28.64 -9.48
N ALA A 25 -6.03 27.51 -8.74
CA ALA A 25 -6.07 26.16 -9.28
C ALA A 25 -7.53 25.69 -9.53
N GLN A 26 -8.30 26.48 -10.28
CA GLN A 26 -9.67 26.13 -10.64
C GLN A 26 -9.73 24.90 -11.55
N LYS A 27 -10.84 24.16 -11.52
CA LYS A 27 -11.10 22.91 -12.26
C LYS A 27 -10.15 21.75 -11.89
N THR A 28 -9.48 21.85 -10.75
CA THR A 28 -8.67 20.74 -10.23
C THR A 28 -9.56 19.54 -9.90
N SER A 29 -9.17 18.38 -10.41
CA SER A 29 -9.74 17.09 -10.01
C SER A 29 -8.65 16.26 -9.32
N ALA A 30 -8.77 16.06 -8.03
CA ALA A 30 -7.77 15.36 -7.23
C ALA A 30 -8.41 14.30 -6.32
N VAL A 31 -7.84 13.10 -6.34
CA VAL A 31 -8.25 12.01 -5.46
C VAL A 31 -7.03 11.44 -4.76
N GLN A 32 -7.08 11.36 -3.43
CA GLN A 32 -6.08 10.69 -2.63
C GLN A 32 -6.71 9.46 -1.97
N THR A 33 -6.15 8.30 -2.26
CA THR A 33 -6.60 7.02 -1.68
C THR A 33 -5.46 6.41 -0.89
N ASN A 34 -5.71 6.10 0.38
CA ASN A 34 -4.80 5.35 1.24
C ASN A 34 -5.46 4.03 1.63
N ARG A 35 -4.88 2.91 1.22
CA ARG A 35 -5.35 1.56 1.56
C ARG A 35 -4.27 0.85 2.34
N ASN A 36 -4.66 0.27 3.46
CA ASN A 36 -3.73 -0.32 4.41
C ASN A 36 -4.14 -1.74 4.74
N LEU A 37 -3.17 -2.64 4.76
CA LEU A 37 -3.34 -4.04 5.10
C LEU A 37 -2.49 -4.34 6.34
N CYS A 38 -3.16 -4.62 7.47
CA CYS A 38 -2.51 -5.15 8.66
C CYS A 38 -2.58 -6.68 8.61
N THR A 39 -1.44 -7.35 8.55
CA THR A 39 -1.38 -8.80 8.39
C THR A 39 -1.46 -9.54 9.72
N THR A 40 -1.26 -8.83 10.84
CA THR A 40 -1.35 -9.33 12.21
C THR A 40 -2.28 -8.44 13.04
N LYS A 41 -2.65 -8.89 14.23
CA LYS A 41 -3.48 -8.11 15.16
C LYS A 41 -2.69 -7.01 15.86
N GLU A 42 -1.40 -7.17 15.95
CA GLU A 42 -0.44 -6.27 16.60
C GLU A 42 0.03 -5.14 15.66
N ALA A 43 -0.19 -5.30 14.35
CA ALA A 43 0.11 -4.26 13.39
C ALA A 43 -0.95 -3.16 13.40
N HIS A 44 -0.50 -1.91 13.47
CA HIS A 44 -1.38 -0.75 13.53
C HIS A 44 -1.02 0.29 12.49
N ILE A 45 -2.02 1.02 11.97
CA ILE A 45 -1.80 2.19 11.13
C ILE A 45 -2.69 3.35 11.56
N TYR A 46 -2.07 4.51 11.68
CA TYR A 46 -2.74 5.79 11.86
C TYR A 46 -2.77 6.52 10.53
N THR A 47 -3.95 6.82 10.02
CA THR A 47 -4.12 7.47 8.73
C THR A 47 -4.86 8.79 8.89
N GLN A 48 -4.25 9.87 8.41
CA GLN A 48 -4.75 11.23 8.53
C GLN A 48 -4.66 11.96 7.17
N PRO A 49 -5.56 11.64 6.23
CA PRO A 49 -5.65 12.40 4.99
C PRO A 49 -6.31 13.77 5.24
N GLN A 50 -5.80 14.82 4.57
CA GLN A 50 -6.26 16.20 4.73
C GLN A 50 -6.52 16.85 3.38
N LEU A 51 -7.52 17.74 3.32
CA LEU A 51 -7.82 18.60 2.19
C LEU A 51 -7.74 20.06 2.63
N GLU A 52 -6.93 20.85 1.92
CA GLU A 52 -6.89 22.29 2.03
C GLU A 52 -7.27 22.89 0.66
N ILE A 53 -8.48 23.41 0.56
CA ILE A 53 -9.05 23.85 -0.73
C ILE A 53 -9.34 25.35 -0.65
N TYR A 54 -8.68 26.11 -1.51
CA TYR A 54 -8.81 27.55 -1.63
C TYR A 54 -9.39 27.99 -2.98
N ALA A 55 -9.89 27.04 -3.80
CA ALA A 55 -10.55 27.27 -5.09
C ALA A 55 -12.00 26.79 -5.03
N ASP A 56 -12.89 27.44 -5.78
CA ASP A 56 -14.35 27.19 -5.70
C ASP A 56 -14.82 26.09 -6.67
N ASP A 57 -14.26 26.07 -7.90
CA ASP A 57 -14.65 25.10 -8.94
C ASP A 57 -13.67 23.94 -9.01
N VAL A 58 -13.79 22.98 -8.06
CA VAL A 58 -12.91 21.82 -7.95
C VAL A 58 -13.66 20.55 -7.54
N LYS A 59 -13.09 19.40 -7.87
CA LYS A 59 -13.54 18.07 -7.43
C LYS A 59 -12.41 17.36 -6.70
N CYS A 60 -12.39 17.48 -5.38
CA CYS A 60 -11.35 16.88 -4.57
C CYS A 60 -11.96 15.92 -3.54
N SER A 61 -11.33 14.77 -3.37
CA SER A 61 -11.73 13.79 -2.37
C SER A 61 -10.53 13.06 -1.81
N HIS A 62 -10.70 12.55 -0.60
CA HIS A 62 -9.77 11.60 -0.02
C HIS A 62 -10.51 10.41 0.60
N GLY A 63 -9.80 9.31 0.77
CA GLY A 63 -10.31 8.14 1.45
C GLY A 63 -9.18 7.33 2.06
N ALA A 64 -9.45 6.77 3.24
CA ALA A 64 -8.54 5.85 3.88
C ALA A 64 -9.28 4.59 4.33
N THR A 65 -8.66 3.44 4.16
CA THR A 65 -9.17 2.16 4.62
C THR A 65 -8.08 1.37 5.33
N VAL A 66 -8.49 0.64 6.37
CA VAL A 66 -7.62 -0.31 7.06
C VAL A 66 -8.34 -1.65 7.05
N GLY A 67 -7.66 -2.68 6.56
CA GLY A 67 -8.19 -4.03 6.49
C GLY A 67 -7.18 -5.07 6.95
N GLN A 68 -7.65 -6.30 7.02
CA GLN A 68 -6.84 -7.49 7.29
C GLN A 68 -6.86 -8.41 6.07
N LEU A 69 -6.04 -9.46 6.09
CA LEU A 69 -6.10 -10.50 5.07
C LEU A 69 -7.48 -11.18 5.08
N ASP A 70 -8.03 -11.38 3.89
CA ASP A 70 -9.31 -12.07 3.74
C ASP A 70 -9.20 -13.53 4.20
N GLY A 71 -9.85 -13.82 5.32
CA GLY A 71 -9.86 -15.16 5.92
C GLY A 71 -10.49 -16.22 5.02
N ASN A 72 -11.49 -15.87 4.23
CA ASN A 72 -12.12 -16.80 3.29
C ASN A 72 -11.20 -17.13 2.13
N ALA A 73 -10.52 -16.12 1.57
CA ALA A 73 -9.52 -16.33 0.54
C ALA A 73 -8.36 -17.20 1.06
N LEU A 74 -7.88 -16.91 2.26
CA LEU A 74 -6.83 -17.70 2.91
C LEU A 74 -7.27 -19.15 3.14
N PHE A 75 -8.48 -19.36 3.65
CA PHE A 75 -9.05 -20.70 3.84
C PHE A 75 -9.17 -21.46 2.52
N TYR A 76 -9.68 -20.81 1.48
CA TYR A 76 -9.81 -21.41 0.15
C TYR A 76 -8.46 -21.84 -0.43
N MET A 77 -7.43 -20.99 -0.35
CA MET A 77 -6.09 -21.33 -0.83
C MET A 77 -5.49 -22.51 -0.07
N ARG A 78 -5.66 -22.54 1.25
CA ARG A 78 -5.22 -23.66 2.09
C ARG A 78 -5.95 -24.97 1.77
N SER A 79 -7.24 -24.92 1.50
CA SER A 79 -8.02 -26.11 1.11
C SER A 79 -7.58 -26.69 -0.25
N ARG A 80 -6.87 -25.90 -1.05
CA ARG A 80 -6.25 -26.33 -2.32
C ARG A 80 -4.80 -26.80 -2.16
N GLY A 81 -4.32 -26.93 -0.91
CA GLY A 81 -2.98 -27.43 -0.61
C GLY A 81 -1.87 -26.37 -0.63
N ILE A 82 -2.21 -25.08 -0.72
CA ILE A 82 -1.21 -24.01 -0.62
C ILE A 82 -0.86 -23.81 0.86
N PRO A 83 0.43 -23.87 1.24
CA PRO A 83 0.85 -23.60 2.61
C PRO A 83 0.40 -22.21 3.08
N GLU A 84 0.08 -22.05 4.36
CA GLU A 84 -0.44 -20.78 4.90
C GLU A 84 0.49 -19.60 4.64
N SER A 85 1.80 -19.77 4.84
CA SER A 85 2.80 -18.72 4.58
C SER A 85 2.81 -18.26 3.12
N GLU A 86 2.70 -19.21 2.18
CA GLU A 86 2.63 -18.90 0.76
C GLU A 86 1.30 -18.21 0.40
N ALA A 87 0.17 -18.69 0.94
CA ALA A 87 -1.14 -18.08 0.71
C ALA A 87 -1.18 -16.62 1.23
N ARG A 88 -0.64 -16.36 2.41
CA ARG A 88 -0.51 -15.00 2.97
C ARG A 88 0.35 -14.12 2.07
N MET A 89 1.51 -14.59 1.65
CA MET A 89 2.41 -13.87 0.75
C MET A 89 1.72 -13.53 -0.57
N LEU A 90 1.02 -14.47 -1.19
CA LEU A 90 0.29 -14.24 -2.44
C LEU A 90 -0.81 -13.18 -2.28
N LEU A 91 -1.54 -13.17 -1.16
CA LEU A 91 -2.55 -12.14 -0.89
C LEU A 91 -1.92 -10.76 -0.68
N MET A 92 -0.76 -10.66 -0.02
CA MET A 92 -0.02 -9.40 0.12
C MET A 92 0.50 -8.87 -1.22
N VAL A 93 1.03 -9.76 -2.07
CA VAL A 93 1.45 -9.40 -3.44
C VAL A 93 0.25 -8.91 -4.25
N ALA A 94 -0.87 -9.63 -4.21
CA ALA A 94 -2.10 -9.23 -4.90
C ALA A 94 -2.61 -7.85 -4.42
N PHE A 95 -2.52 -7.57 -3.12
CA PHE A 95 -2.89 -6.28 -2.58
C PHE A 95 -2.05 -5.12 -3.14
N THR A 96 -0.78 -5.33 -3.43
CA THR A 96 0.11 -4.29 -3.97
C THR A 96 0.06 -4.16 -5.50
N HIS A 97 -0.51 -5.14 -6.19
CA HIS A 97 -0.47 -5.27 -7.64
C HIS A 97 -0.99 -4.03 -8.38
N ASP A 98 -2.14 -3.49 -8.00
CA ASP A 98 -2.78 -2.37 -8.71
C ASP A 98 -2.01 -1.04 -8.64
N VAL A 99 -1.10 -0.87 -7.66
CA VAL A 99 -0.17 0.27 -7.63
C VAL A 99 0.92 0.08 -8.67
N ILE A 100 1.48 -1.14 -8.76
CA ILE A 100 2.55 -1.47 -9.70
C ILE A 100 2.05 -1.41 -11.14
N GLU A 101 0.81 -1.87 -11.39
CA GLU A 101 0.20 -1.86 -12.72
C GLU A 101 -0.01 -0.45 -13.31
N LYS A 102 0.00 0.59 -12.48
CA LYS A 102 -0.03 1.98 -12.95
C LYS A 102 1.30 2.46 -13.56
N VAL A 103 2.37 1.71 -13.37
CA VAL A 103 3.67 2.01 -13.97
C VAL A 103 3.64 1.67 -15.46
N ARG A 104 3.97 2.64 -16.31
CA ARG A 104 3.89 2.49 -17.77
C ARG A 104 5.11 1.82 -18.40
N ILE A 105 6.22 1.75 -17.67
CA ILE A 105 7.48 1.18 -18.16
C ILE A 105 7.53 -0.29 -17.77
N GLU A 106 7.41 -1.20 -18.75
CA GLU A 106 7.28 -2.64 -18.49
C GLU A 106 8.47 -3.22 -17.70
N LYS A 107 9.69 -2.91 -18.11
CA LYS A 107 10.89 -3.36 -17.38
C LYS A 107 10.95 -2.90 -15.92
N LEU A 108 10.42 -1.70 -15.63
CA LEU A 108 10.34 -1.19 -14.27
C LEU A 108 9.25 -1.94 -13.48
N LYS A 109 8.10 -2.16 -14.11
CA LYS A 109 7.00 -2.94 -13.53
C LYS A 109 7.45 -4.34 -13.11
N GLU A 110 8.10 -5.08 -14.01
CA GLU A 110 8.66 -6.40 -13.71
C GLU A 110 9.66 -6.37 -12.54
N ARG A 111 10.51 -5.34 -12.51
CA ARG A 111 11.48 -5.17 -11.42
C ARG A 111 10.79 -4.91 -10.09
N LEU A 112 9.75 -4.07 -10.08
CA LEU A 112 8.96 -3.77 -8.88
C LEU A 112 8.23 -5.01 -8.36
N HIS A 113 7.61 -5.80 -9.24
CA HIS A 113 7.00 -7.07 -8.85
C HIS A 113 8.00 -8.01 -8.17
N LYS A 114 9.15 -8.22 -8.77
CA LYS A 114 10.22 -9.06 -8.19
C LYS A 114 10.71 -8.51 -6.85
N MET A 115 10.83 -7.19 -6.69
CA MET A 115 11.25 -6.58 -5.42
C MET A 115 10.21 -6.80 -4.33
N VAL A 116 8.93 -6.58 -4.61
CA VAL A 116 7.83 -6.78 -3.66
C VAL A 116 7.72 -8.24 -3.24
N GLU A 117 7.77 -9.17 -4.21
CA GLU A 117 7.75 -10.61 -3.92
C GLU A 117 8.93 -11.02 -3.03
N ARG A 118 10.14 -10.58 -3.36
CA ARG A 118 11.33 -10.85 -2.54
C ARG A 118 11.21 -10.28 -1.13
N ARG A 119 10.61 -9.10 -0.97
CA ARG A 119 10.37 -8.49 0.33
C ARG A 119 9.44 -9.36 1.18
N PHE A 120 8.31 -9.77 0.61
CA PHE A 120 7.33 -10.59 1.34
C PHE A 120 7.78 -12.03 1.57
N ARG A 121 8.80 -12.51 0.85
CA ARG A 121 9.46 -13.79 1.13
C ARG A 121 10.57 -13.68 2.19
N GLY A 122 10.76 -12.50 2.82
CA GLY A 122 11.83 -12.28 3.80
C GLY A 122 13.25 -12.23 3.21
N ALA A 123 13.38 -12.17 1.89
CA ALA A 123 14.69 -12.20 1.23
C ALA A 123 15.43 -10.85 1.24
N LEU A 124 14.81 -9.78 1.75
CA LEU A 124 15.37 -8.43 1.83
C LEU A 124 15.74 -8.00 3.26
N ASP A 125 15.62 -8.88 4.25
CA ASP A 125 15.83 -8.54 5.67
C ASP A 125 17.28 -8.29 6.08
N LYS A 126 18.21 -8.39 5.13
CA LYS A 126 19.61 -8.06 5.39
C LYS A 126 20.02 -6.85 4.56
N CYS A 127 19.76 -5.66 5.09
CA CYS A 127 20.51 -4.45 4.69
C CYS A 127 21.98 -4.54 5.12
N ALA A 128 22.62 -5.67 4.90
CA ALA A 128 24.07 -5.82 5.10
C ALA A 128 24.77 -4.95 4.06
N GLY A 129 25.18 -3.73 4.43
CA GLY A 129 25.94 -2.82 3.61
C GLY A 129 25.17 -1.62 3.01
N CYS A 130 23.95 -1.36 3.39
CA CYS A 130 23.25 -0.14 2.99
C CYS A 130 23.78 1.07 3.77
N ARG A 131 24.54 1.96 3.10
CA ARG A 131 25.07 3.20 3.67
C ARG A 131 24.02 4.31 3.87
N ILE A 132 22.75 4.06 3.53
CA ILE A 132 21.66 5.06 3.60
C ILE A 132 20.93 5.02 4.94
N CYS A 133 21.05 3.93 5.68
CA CYS A 133 20.43 3.75 7.00
C CYS A 133 21.41 3.87 8.18
N GLN A 134 22.60 4.45 7.95
CA GLN A 134 23.53 4.79 9.02
C GLN A 134 23.48 6.28 9.33
#